data_d589483181c28d8de66fdc02db7d0164
#
_entry.id   d589483181c28d8de66fdc02db7d0164
#
_cell.length_a   1.000
_cell.length_b   1.000
_cell.length_c   1.000
_cell.angle_alpha   90.00
_cell.angle_beta   90.00
_cell.angle_gamma   90.00
#
_symmetry.space_group_name_H-M   'P 1'
#
loop_
_entity.id
_entity.type
_entity.pdbx_description
1 polymer ?
#
loop_
_entity_poly.entity_id
_entity_poly.type
_entity_poly.pdbx_seq_one_letter_code
_entity_poly.pdbx_strand_id
1 'polypeptide(L)'
;MDKFLFVYSAYENLGIEYLSASLKKKGYVTDLLFFPMLFEDSMLNIDLLSNIFRKRDKIIDRADLEGVKAVFFNVPTDYYQYYLEIAGRIKAKKDIPIIFGGIHPTSIPEKVLKNEVVDMVAVGEGEITIAKLADYLTGKRDTVPEGIWYKKDGKIVRNGVCEPLLDLNELPLPDKRLFYNKAKYLSETYTIFTSRGCPYNCSYCINNIWYSKDVHSDMKRVRRRSVEDVIRELEWAKKEFDISSVMFEDDVFYLSDSWHWEFVRKYKKRIDLPFVCVMHPKSCQNYEIIESLRDIGCIQMEIGIQTLNQKVRREMLNRFETNQEINKALKNLHKSNIPFNIDHIAGLPGDTFEYQEKAARVYSKYRPNRVLYFFITNYPATEIEKRSKELGETDDISIEKMHMGLGETDETTGSVSKEKIKRLEQLRVLFGWLPYLSESVVRGLIKTKTYRFLPDTRILTKILPSILATIFGKEPRGKVILKKYLIEMFNFL
;
A
#
# COMPACT_ATOMS: atom_id res chain seq x y z
N MET A 1 22.31 -17.14 -19.62
CA MET A 1 21.55 -15.86 -19.80
C MET A 1 21.70 -15.01 -18.56
N ASP A 2 21.84 -13.70 -18.72
CA ASP A 2 21.94 -12.79 -17.57
C ASP A 2 20.62 -12.76 -16.82
N LYS A 3 20.69 -13.05 -15.51
CA LYS A 3 19.55 -13.22 -14.63
C LYS A 3 19.50 -12.06 -13.62
N PHE A 4 18.32 -11.53 -13.37
CA PHE A 4 18.04 -10.52 -12.35
C PHE A 4 17.06 -11.06 -11.33
N LEU A 5 17.36 -10.90 -10.07
CA LEU A 5 16.59 -11.45 -8.97
C LEU A 5 15.83 -10.34 -8.25
N PHE A 6 14.52 -10.49 -8.13
CA PHE A 6 13.70 -9.63 -7.28
C PHE A 6 13.50 -10.27 -5.90
N VAL A 7 13.35 -9.44 -4.89
CA VAL A 7 13.01 -9.86 -3.53
C VAL A 7 11.77 -9.10 -3.08
N TYR A 8 10.76 -9.84 -2.65
CA TYR A 8 9.55 -9.24 -2.11
C TYR A 8 8.83 -10.15 -1.10
N SER A 9 7.91 -9.56 -0.31
CA SER A 9 7.30 -10.22 0.83
C SER A 9 5.79 -10.03 0.90
N ALA A 10 5.10 -11.00 1.49
CA ALA A 10 3.70 -11.00 1.89
C ALA A 10 2.68 -11.06 0.76
N TYR A 11 2.75 -10.21 -0.25
CA TYR A 11 1.75 -10.06 -1.32
C TYR A 11 2.41 -9.89 -2.69
N GLU A 12 1.60 -9.82 -3.77
CA GLU A 12 2.11 -9.39 -5.08
C GLU A 12 2.43 -7.90 -5.10
N ASN A 13 3.25 -7.49 -6.05
CA ASN A 13 3.63 -6.09 -6.22
C ASN A 13 3.65 -5.71 -7.71
N LEU A 14 2.70 -4.88 -8.12
CA LEU A 14 2.57 -4.41 -9.50
C LEU A 14 3.84 -3.73 -10.03
N GLY A 15 4.52 -2.95 -9.19
CA GLY A 15 5.79 -2.30 -9.59
C GLY A 15 6.84 -3.33 -10.01
N ILE A 16 7.05 -4.38 -9.21
CA ILE A 16 8.00 -5.47 -9.53
C ILE A 16 7.57 -6.21 -10.80
N GLU A 17 6.28 -6.45 -10.99
CA GLU A 17 5.77 -7.13 -12.17
C GLU A 17 6.03 -6.35 -13.47
N TYR A 18 5.85 -5.02 -13.44
CA TYR A 18 6.19 -4.15 -14.57
C TYR A 18 7.70 -4.04 -14.80
N LEU A 19 8.50 -3.96 -13.73
CA LEU A 19 9.96 -3.98 -13.82
C LEU A 19 10.46 -5.29 -14.43
N SER A 20 9.94 -6.43 -13.98
CA SER A 20 10.25 -7.74 -14.54
C SER A 20 9.85 -7.84 -16.01
N ALA A 21 8.65 -7.39 -16.37
CA ALA A 21 8.19 -7.38 -17.75
C ALA A 21 9.07 -6.48 -18.64
N SER A 22 9.54 -5.34 -18.14
CA SER A 22 10.46 -4.44 -18.84
C SER A 22 11.82 -5.10 -19.11
N LEU A 23 12.35 -5.84 -18.13
CA LEU A 23 13.59 -6.62 -18.31
C LEU A 23 13.41 -7.78 -19.30
N LYS A 24 12.31 -8.52 -19.21
CA LYS A 24 12.00 -9.62 -20.14
C LYS A 24 11.82 -9.13 -21.58
N LYS A 25 11.21 -7.94 -21.78
CA LYS A 25 11.11 -7.28 -23.09
C LYS A 25 12.49 -7.00 -23.72
N LYS A 26 13.54 -6.83 -22.89
CA LYS A 26 14.95 -6.67 -23.30
C LYS A 26 15.71 -8.00 -23.45
N GLY A 27 15.07 -9.12 -23.21
CA GLY A 27 15.68 -10.45 -23.33
C GLY A 27 16.43 -10.92 -22.07
N TYR A 28 16.27 -10.25 -20.94
CA TYR A 28 16.83 -10.69 -19.66
C TYR A 28 15.93 -11.71 -18.97
N VAL A 29 16.53 -12.55 -18.14
CA VAL A 29 15.81 -13.52 -17.29
C VAL A 29 15.56 -12.89 -15.92
N THR A 30 14.35 -13.06 -15.40
CA THR A 30 13.97 -12.57 -14.06
C THR A 30 13.48 -13.71 -13.18
N ASP A 31 13.75 -13.65 -11.88
CA ASP A 31 13.22 -14.57 -10.87
C ASP A 31 12.87 -13.80 -9.59
N LEU A 32 12.16 -14.46 -8.68
CA LEU A 32 11.68 -13.87 -7.43
C LEU A 32 12.01 -14.76 -6.24
N LEU A 33 12.65 -14.18 -5.23
CA LEU A 33 12.63 -14.73 -3.88
C LEU A 33 11.41 -14.14 -3.16
N PHE A 34 10.40 -14.96 -2.97
CA PHE A 34 9.15 -14.59 -2.31
C PHE A 34 9.13 -15.08 -0.87
N PHE A 35 8.84 -14.15 0.06
CA PHE A 35 8.74 -14.44 1.49
C PHE A 35 7.28 -14.30 1.95
N PRO A 36 6.59 -15.38 2.33
CA PRO A 36 5.18 -15.33 2.71
C PRO A 36 4.89 -14.51 3.97
N MET A 37 5.88 -14.31 4.86
CA MET A 37 5.76 -13.56 6.12
C MET A 37 4.58 -14.03 7.01
N LEU A 38 4.55 -15.32 7.34
CA LEU A 38 3.54 -15.84 8.24
C LEU A 38 3.78 -15.35 9.66
N PHE A 39 2.76 -14.70 10.25
CA PHE A 39 2.81 -14.14 11.60
C PHE A 39 3.89 -13.06 11.82
N GLU A 40 4.42 -12.49 10.74
CA GLU A 40 5.39 -11.38 10.73
C GLU A 40 4.83 -10.16 9.97
N ASP A 41 3.60 -10.24 9.44
CA ASP A 41 2.99 -9.16 8.66
C ASP A 41 2.16 -8.20 9.55
N SER A 42 1.74 -7.08 8.98
CA SER A 42 0.97 -6.05 9.68
C SER A 42 -0.42 -6.52 10.16
N MET A 43 -0.94 -7.62 9.62
CA MET A 43 -2.23 -8.18 10.03
C MET A 43 -2.12 -9.14 11.21
N LEU A 44 -1.16 -10.03 11.17
CA LEU A 44 -0.91 -11.04 12.20
C LEU A 44 0.57 -11.04 12.56
N ASN A 45 0.94 -10.25 13.55
CA ASN A 45 2.27 -10.30 14.14
C ASN A 45 2.20 -10.98 15.50
N ILE A 46 2.66 -12.24 15.56
CA ILE A 46 2.67 -13.08 16.77
C ILE A 46 4.05 -13.73 16.87
N ASP A 47 4.93 -13.19 17.71
CA ASP A 47 6.34 -13.59 17.82
C ASP A 47 6.56 -15.09 18.00
N LEU A 48 5.74 -15.74 18.85
CA LEU A 48 5.85 -17.19 19.06
C LEU A 48 5.59 -17.98 17.78
N LEU A 49 4.53 -17.63 17.03
CA LEU A 49 4.18 -18.32 15.79
C LEU A 49 5.12 -17.93 14.67
N SER A 50 5.53 -16.67 14.59
CA SER A 50 6.50 -16.22 13.59
C SER A 50 7.81 -17.01 13.70
N ASN A 51 8.32 -17.24 14.90
CA ASN A 51 9.53 -18.03 15.13
C ASN A 51 9.38 -19.49 14.67
N ILE A 52 8.19 -20.09 14.84
CA ILE A 52 7.91 -21.45 14.39
C ILE A 52 7.82 -21.52 12.86
N PHE A 53 7.08 -20.60 12.24
CA PHE A 53 6.77 -20.62 10.80
C PHE A 53 7.75 -19.83 9.93
N ARG A 54 8.82 -19.27 10.50
CA ARG A 54 9.82 -18.49 9.75
C ARG A 54 10.54 -19.34 8.72
N LYS A 55 10.27 -19.04 7.44
CA LYS A 55 10.92 -19.72 6.29
C LYS A 55 12.10 -18.93 5.71
N ARG A 56 12.35 -17.71 6.20
CA ARG A 56 13.31 -16.77 5.61
C ARG A 56 14.67 -17.41 5.34
N ASP A 57 15.24 -18.06 6.32
CA ASP A 57 16.58 -18.67 6.23
C ASP A 57 16.61 -19.79 5.19
N LYS A 58 15.64 -20.68 5.21
CA LYS A 58 15.51 -21.77 4.24
C LYS A 58 15.35 -21.25 2.80
N ILE A 59 14.61 -20.16 2.60
CA ILE A 59 14.41 -19.55 1.28
C ILE A 59 15.73 -18.98 0.76
N ILE A 60 16.49 -18.25 1.60
CA ILE A 60 17.78 -17.67 1.22
C ILE A 60 18.81 -18.78 0.97
N ASP A 61 18.88 -19.81 1.82
CA ASP A 61 19.84 -20.90 1.68
C ASP A 61 19.62 -21.69 0.39
N ARG A 62 18.37 -21.87 -0.02
CA ARG A 62 17.98 -22.57 -1.27
C ARG A 62 18.02 -21.69 -2.50
N ALA A 63 18.25 -20.38 -2.35
CA ALA A 63 18.27 -19.47 -3.48
C ALA A 63 19.40 -19.82 -4.45
N ASP A 64 19.03 -20.05 -5.71
CA ASP A 64 19.99 -20.18 -6.80
C ASP A 64 20.44 -18.79 -7.26
N LEU A 65 21.69 -18.46 -6.92
CA LEU A 65 22.34 -17.19 -7.25
C LEU A 65 23.28 -17.32 -8.46
N GLU A 66 23.29 -18.46 -9.14
CA GLU A 66 24.11 -18.64 -10.33
C GLU A 66 23.60 -17.77 -11.48
N GLY A 67 24.50 -17.07 -12.16
CA GLY A 67 24.17 -16.15 -13.26
C GLY A 67 23.42 -14.87 -12.85
N VAL A 68 23.14 -14.68 -11.55
CA VAL A 68 22.49 -13.47 -11.08
C VAL A 68 23.47 -12.29 -11.15
N LYS A 69 23.07 -11.22 -11.87
CA LYS A 69 23.84 -9.99 -12.09
C LYS A 69 23.54 -8.91 -11.04
N ALA A 70 22.33 -8.89 -10.49
CA ALA A 70 21.93 -8.00 -9.42
C ALA A 70 20.68 -8.51 -8.72
N VAL A 71 20.48 -8.03 -7.48
CA VAL A 71 19.28 -8.28 -6.68
C VAL A 71 18.54 -6.95 -6.44
N PHE A 72 17.27 -6.93 -6.80
CA PHE A 72 16.40 -5.77 -6.71
C PHE A 72 15.38 -5.92 -5.58
N PHE A 73 15.26 -4.87 -4.78
CA PHE A 73 14.27 -4.77 -3.72
C PHE A 73 13.33 -3.59 -3.97
N ASN A 74 12.03 -3.81 -3.85
CA ASN A 74 11.06 -2.72 -3.74
C ASN A 74 10.75 -2.52 -2.26
N VAL A 75 11.19 -1.39 -1.69
CA VAL A 75 11.28 -1.19 -0.25
C VAL A 75 10.24 -0.19 0.23
N PRO A 76 9.15 -0.62 0.89
CA PRO A 76 8.35 0.24 1.72
C PRO A 76 9.04 0.49 3.07
N THR A 77 8.73 1.62 3.71
CA THR A 77 9.41 2.06 4.94
C THR A 77 9.33 1.01 6.05
N ASP A 78 8.14 0.42 6.25
CA ASP A 78 7.87 -0.52 7.34
C ASP A 78 8.68 -1.83 7.25
N TYR A 79 9.16 -2.17 6.05
CA TYR A 79 9.95 -3.38 5.81
C TYR A 79 11.43 -3.10 5.54
N TYR A 80 11.90 -1.86 5.74
CA TYR A 80 13.28 -1.50 5.42
C TYR A 80 14.30 -2.35 6.16
N GLN A 81 14.19 -2.50 7.49
CA GLN A 81 15.10 -3.34 8.28
C GLN A 81 15.02 -4.81 7.89
N TYR A 82 13.83 -5.31 7.64
CA TYR A 82 13.62 -6.69 7.19
C TYR A 82 14.36 -6.97 5.87
N TYR A 83 14.31 -6.02 4.93
CA TYR A 83 15.01 -6.17 3.65
C TYR A 83 16.52 -5.95 3.78
N LEU A 84 16.99 -5.11 4.68
CA LEU A 84 18.43 -4.99 4.96
C LEU A 84 19.02 -6.31 5.47
N GLU A 85 18.34 -7.00 6.37
CA GLU A 85 18.77 -8.31 6.83
C GLU A 85 18.84 -9.34 5.69
N ILE A 86 17.81 -9.41 4.86
CA ILE A 86 17.79 -10.33 3.70
C ILE A 86 18.93 -10.00 2.73
N ALA A 87 19.11 -8.72 2.41
CA ALA A 87 20.17 -8.25 1.53
C ALA A 87 21.56 -8.58 2.06
N GLY A 88 21.81 -8.37 3.36
CA GLY A 88 23.07 -8.74 4.02
C GLY A 88 23.37 -10.23 3.93
N ARG A 89 22.38 -11.08 4.13
CA ARG A 89 22.53 -12.55 4.02
C ARG A 89 22.75 -13.01 2.58
N ILE A 90 22.09 -12.39 1.60
CA ILE A 90 22.34 -12.68 0.18
C ILE A 90 23.76 -12.30 -0.18
N LYS A 91 24.20 -11.10 0.25
CA LYS A 91 25.55 -10.59 -0.03
C LYS A 91 26.65 -11.44 0.63
N ALA A 92 26.42 -11.95 1.84
CA ALA A 92 27.31 -12.89 2.52
C ALA A 92 27.42 -14.25 1.79
N LYS A 93 26.35 -14.70 1.12
CA LYS A 93 26.37 -15.94 0.32
C LYS A 93 27.07 -15.75 -1.04
N LYS A 94 26.89 -14.60 -1.66
CA LYS A 94 27.53 -14.23 -2.92
C LYS A 94 27.59 -12.70 -3.05
N ASP A 95 28.78 -12.16 -3.36
CA ASP A 95 28.93 -10.73 -3.59
C ASP A 95 28.29 -10.34 -4.93
N ILE A 96 27.04 -9.89 -4.86
CA ILE A 96 26.19 -9.47 -5.97
C ILE A 96 25.68 -8.07 -5.67
N PRO A 97 25.64 -7.15 -6.65
CA PRO A 97 25.07 -5.82 -6.47
C PRO A 97 23.65 -5.85 -5.89
N ILE A 98 23.43 -5.12 -4.81
CA ILE A 98 22.13 -4.96 -4.14
C ILE A 98 21.58 -3.59 -4.49
N ILE A 99 20.41 -3.56 -5.12
CA ILE A 99 19.75 -2.33 -5.56
C ILE A 99 18.42 -2.18 -4.82
N PHE A 100 18.28 -1.07 -4.08
CA PHE A 100 17.03 -0.70 -3.42
C PHE A 100 16.29 0.34 -4.26
N GLY A 101 14.99 0.10 -4.51
CA GLY A 101 14.07 1.04 -5.15
C GLY A 101 12.75 1.07 -4.40
N GLY A 102 11.79 1.82 -4.92
CA GLY A 102 10.49 2.04 -4.29
C GLY A 102 10.44 3.30 -3.45
N ILE A 103 9.38 3.45 -2.66
CA ILE A 103 9.05 4.73 -2.01
C ILE A 103 10.04 5.13 -0.93
N HIS A 104 10.49 4.19 -0.10
CA HIS A 104 11.43 4.51 0.99
C HIS A 104 12.80 4.98 0.47
N PRO A 105 13.50 4.25 -0.43
CA PRO A 105 14.73 4.72 -1.02
C PRO A 105 14.59 6.03 -1.82
N THR A 106 13.44 6.24 -2.47
CA THR A 106 13.14 7.51 -3.16
C THR A 106 13.01 8.67 -2.17
N SER A 107 12.45 8.45 -0.98
CA SER A 107 12.24 9.48 0.04
C SER A 107 13.53 9.95 0.69
N ILE A 108 14.47 9.04 0.97
CA ILE A 108 15.72 9.29 1.72
C ILE A 108 16.91 8.53 1.13
N PRO A 109 17.24 8.73 -0.16
CA PRO A 109 18.21 7.92 -0.88
C PRO A 109 19.59 7.90 -0.25
N GLU A 110 20.06 9.05 0.30
CA GLU A 110 21.35 9.12 0.96
C GLU A 110 21.45 8.29 2.24
N LYS A 111 20.38 8.31 3.06
CA LYS A 111 20.35 7.48 4.28
C LYS A 111 20.40 6.00 3.93
N VAL A 112 19.67 5.59 2.91
CA VAL A 112 19.66 4.20 2.43
C VAL A 112 21.04 3.80 1.90
N LEU A 113 21.73 4.66 1.12
CA LEU A 113 23.06 4.40 0.58
C LEU A 113 24.16 4.41 1.65
N LYS A 114 23.97 5.04 2.82
CA LYS A 114 24.93 4.94 3.92
C LYS A 114 25.05 3.53 4.47
N ASN A 115 24.05 2.69 4.27
CA ASN A 115 24.11 1.29 4.67
C ASN A 115 25.09 0.54 3.75
N GLU A 116 26.02 -0.22 4.33
CA GLU A 116 27.08 -0.92 3.59
C GLU A 116 26.55 -2.01 2.66
N VAL A 117 25.42 -2.61 3.00
CA VAL A 117 24.80 -3.68 2.23
C VAL A 117 24.22 -3.19 0.91
N VAL A 118 23.79 -1.92 0.83
CA VAL A 118 23.14 -1.34 -0.35
C VAL A 118 24.19 -0.72 -1.28
N ASP A 119 24.30 -1.23 -2.49
CA ASP A 119 25.26 -0.73 -3.48
C ASP A 119 24.71 0.45 -4.29
N MET A 120 23.40 0.36 -4.66
CA MET A 120 22.73 1.36 -5.49
C MET A 120 21.32 1.62 -4.99
N VAL A 121 20.80 2.82 -5.29
CA VAL A 121 19.43 3.22 -5.02
C VAL A 121 18.80 3.76 -6.30
N ALA A 122 17.63 3.23 -6.68
CA ALA A 122 16.81 3.79 -7.74
C ALA A 122 15.86 4.85 -7.15
N VAL A 123 15.96 6.08 -7.63
CA VAL A 123 15.17 7.22 -7.17
C VAL A 123 14.12 7.56 -8.24
N GLY A 124 12.85 7.35 -7.93
CA GLY A 124 11.74 7.59 -8.87
C GLY A 124 11.17 6.29 -9.46
N GLU A 125 10.42 6.41 -10.58
CA GLU A 125 9.81 5.28 -11.29
C GLU A 125 10.87 4.51 -12.09
N GLY A 126 10.83 3.19 -12.04
CA GLY A 126 11.93 2.35 -12.51
C GLY A 126 11.80 1.71 -13.89
N GLU A 127 10.64 1.74 -14.54
CA GLU A 127 10.34 0.92 -15.72
C GLU A 127 11.27 1.19 -16.92
N ILE A 128 11.62 2.45 -17.15
CA ILE A 128 12.58 2.85 -18.21
C ILE A 128 14.01 2.61 -17.73
N THR A 129 14.29 3.01 -16.50
CA THR A 129 15.66 3.01 -15.96
C THR A 129 16.19 1.61 -15.70
N ILE A 130 15.33 0.63 -15.28
CA ILE A 130 15.78 -0.73 -14.95
C ILE A 130 16.39 -1.44 -16.17
N ALA A 131 15.86 -1.20 -17.36
CA ALA A 131 16.41 -1.78 -18.59
C ALA A 131 17.79 -1.19 -18.92
N LYS A 132 17.96 0.13 -18.74
CA LYS A 132 19.25 0.82 -18.89
C LYS A 132 20.27 0.35 -17.83
N LEU A 133 19.81 0.09 -16.61
CA LEU A 133 20.64 -0.41 -15.52
C LEU A 133 21.10 -1.86 -15.78
N ALA A 134 20.22 -2.70 -16.30
CA ALA A 134 20.59 -4.07 -16.70
C ALA A 134 21.63 -4.07 -17.82
N ASP A 135 21.51 -3.19 -18.80
CA ASP A 135 22.52 -3.01 -19.85
C ASP A 135 23.88 -2.59 -19.25
N TYR A 136 23.90 -1.70 -18.24
CA TYR A 136 25.11 -1.31 -17.53
C TYR A 136 25.72 -2.49 -16.75
N LEU A 137 24.93 -3.21 -15.97
CA LEU A 137 25.37 -4.33 -15.13
C LEU A 137 25.84 -5.54 -15.94
N THR A 138 25.50 -5.61 -17.22
CA THR A 138 25.92 -6.66 -18.16
C THR A 138 26.99 -6.21 -19.14
N GLY A 139 27.54 -4.99 -19.00
CA GLY A 139 28.59 -4.44 -19.84
C GLY A 139 28.14 -4.01 -21.23
N LYS A 140 26.84 -3.87 -21.50
CA LYS A 140 26.30 -3.35 -22.76
C LYS A 140 26.18 -1.83 -22.77
N ARG A 141 26.41 -1.20 -21.62
CA ARG A 141 26.42 0.26 -21.42
C ARG A 141 27.57 0.63 -20.47
N ASP A 142 28.31 1.69 -20.79
CA ASP A 142 29.50 2.12 -20.05
C ASP A 142 29.19 2.98 -18.83
N THR A 143 28.01 3.60 -18.77
CA THR A 143 27.66 4.57 -17.74
C THR A 143 26.44 4.15 -16.93
N VAL A 144 26.48 4.40 -15.63
CA VAL A 144 25.32 4.25 -14.73
C VAL A 144 24.18 5.15 -15.26
N PRO A 145 22.97 4.63 -15.46
CA PRO A 145 21.84 5.43 -15.96
C PRO A 145 21.40 6.47 -14.92
N GLU A 146 20.85 7.56 -15.39
CA GLU A 146 20.22 8.58 -14.57
C GLU A 146 19.12 7.97 -13.67
N GLY A 147 18.99 8.50 -12.47
CA GLY A 147 18.07 7.99 -11.44
C GLY A 147 18.67 6.90 -10.55
N ILE A 148 19.84 6.37 -10.88
CA ILE A 148 20.54 5.39 -10.06
C ILE A 148 21.66 6.10 -9.28
N TRP A 149 21.46 6.26 -7.99
CA TRP A 149 22.46 6.77 -7.06
C TRP A 149 23.34 5.62 -6.58
N TYR A 150 24.63 5.85 -6.39
CA TYR A 150 25.60 4.80 -6.06
C TYR A 150 26.79 5.33 -5.27
N LYS A 151 27.60 4.43 -4.72
CA LYS A 151 28.86 4.75 -4.05
C LYS A 151 30.01 4.66 -5.03
N LYS A 152 30.88 5.67 -5.03
CA LYS A 152 32.15 5.67 -5.76
C LYS A 152 33.22 6.35 -4.91
N ASP A 153 34.35 5.67 -4.70
CA ASP A 153 35.48 6.18 -3.92
C ASP A 153 35.07 6.72 -2.52
N GLY A 154 34.18 5.97 -1.83
CA GLY A 154 33.66 6.34 -0.51
C GLY A 154 32.66 7.50 -0.50
N LYS A 155 32.29 8.05 -1.67
CA LYS A 155 31.33 9.15 -1.80
C LYS A 155 30.05 8.69 -2.47
N ILE A 156 28.93 9.32 -2.10
CA ILE A 156 27.64 9.11 -2.75
C ILE A 156 27.57 9.97 -4.01
N VAL A 157 27.39 9.33 -5.14
CA VAL A 157 27.11 10.00 -6.42
C VAL A 157 25.59 10.14 -6.58
N ARG A 158 25.10 11.37 -6.51
CA ARG A 158 23.70 11.73 -6.78
C ARG A 158 23.52 11.86 -8.28
N ASN A 159 22.82 10.91 -8.90
CA ASN A 159 22.72 10.80 -10.36
C ASN A 159 21.30 11.08 -10.88
N GLY A 160 20.70 12.19 -10.45
CA GLY A 160 19.38 12.61 -10.91
C GLY A 160 18.25 11.69 -10.41
N VAL A 161 17.18 11.65 -11.18
CA VAL A 161 15.94 10.89 -10.90
C VAL A 161 15.61 10.00 -12.10
N CYS A 162 15.04 8.84 -11.86
CA CYS A 162 14.59 7.93 -12.94
C CYS A 162 13.59 8.62 -13.86
N GLU A 163 13.77 8.45 -15.17
CA GLU A 163 12.84 8.98 -16.18
C GLU A 163 11.44 8.34 -15.99
N PRO A 164 10.37 9.15 -15.80
CA PRO A 164 9.04 8.61 -15.61
C PRO A 164 8.41 8.17 -16.93
N LEU A 165 7.61 7.11 -16.90
CA LEU A 165 6.80 6.74 -18.05
C LEU A 165 5.58 7.68 -18.15
N LEU A 166 5.54 8.54 -19.15
CA LEU A 166 4.48 9.55 -19.29
C LEU A 166 3.16 8.97 -19.83
N ASP A 167 3.22 8.10 -20.82
CA ASP A 167 2.05 7.36 -21.32
C ASP A 167 2.01 5.95 -20.72
N LEU A 168 1.06 5.72 -19.82
CA LEU A 168 0.90 4.42 -19.18
C LEU A 168 0.39 3.30 -20.12
N ASN A 169 -0.09 3.64 -21.32
CA ASN A 169 -0.47 2.64 -22.32
C ASN A 169 0.76 1.96 -22.97
N GLU A 170 1.96 2.50 -22.77
CA GLU A 170 3.23 1.89 -23.23
C GLU A 170 3.76 0.81 -22.28
N LEU A 171 3.17 0.67 -21.07
CA LEU A 171 3.53 -0.38 -20.14
C LEU A 171 3.37 -1.76 -20.82
N PRO A 172 4.33 -2.66 -20.66
CA PRO A 172 4.13 -4.06 -21.02
C PRO A 172 3.04 -4.66 -20.14
N LEU A 173 2.43 -5.78 -20.55
CA LEU A 173 1.60 -6.57 -19.65
C LEU A 173 2.43 -6.99 -18.43
N PRO A 174 1.88 -6.90 -17.20
CA PRO A 174 2.62 -7.22 -15.99
C PRO A 174 3.02 -8.71 -15.94
N ASP A 175 4.20 -8.99 -15.41
CA ASP A 175 4.71 -10.35 -15.26
C ASP A 175 4.09 -11.05 -14.05
N LYS A 176 2.79 -11.30 -14.08
CA LYS A 176 2.01 -11.95 -13.02
C LYS A 176 2.58 -13.34 -12.63
N ARG A 177 3.11 -14.06 -13.60
CA ARG A 177 3.69 -15.40 -13.37
C ARG A 177 4.88 -15.36 -12.42
N LEU A 178 5.56 -14.24 -12.30
CA LEU A 178 6.65 -14.04 -11.35
C LEU A 178 6.19 -14.30 -9.90
N PHE A 179 4.98 -13.87 -9.54
CA PHE A 179 4.37 -14.08 -8.22
C PHE A 179 3.49 -15.34 -8.18
N TYR A 180 2.65 -15.57 -9.18
CA TYR A 180 1.66 -16.65 -9.17
C TYR A 180 2.30 -18.04 -9.17
N ASN A 181 3.49 -18.18 -9.77
CA ASN A 181 4.26 -19.42 -9.70
C ASN A 181 4.86 -19.70 -8.32
N LYS A 182 5.05 -18.65 -7.48
CA LYS A 182 5.57 -18.79 -6.11
C LYS A 182 4.43 -18.94 -5.08
N ALA A 183 3.28 -18.30 -5.34
CA ALA A 183 2.14 -18.22 -4.43
C ALA A 183 0.82 -18.24 -5.21
N LYS A 184 0.34 -19.43 -5.55
CA LYS A 184 -0.85 -19.62 -6.40
C LYS A 184 -2.11 -18.95 -5.84
N TYR A 185 -2.23 -18.81 -4.52
CA TYR A 185 -3.37 -18.13 -3.90
C TYR A 185 -3.50 -16.65 -4.28
N LEU A 186 -2.46 -16.03 -4.84
CA LEU A 186 -2.50 -14.65 -5.33
C LEU A 186 -3.27 -14.52 -6.67
N SER A 187 -3.38 -15.60 -7.45
CA SER A 187 -3.95 -15.52 -8.79
C SER A 187 -5.48 -15.42 -8.86
N GLU A 188 -6.20 -15.61 -7.76
CA GLU A 188 -7.67 -15.58 -7.76
C GLU A 188 -8.26 -14.18 -7.88
N THR A 189 -7.55 -13.18 -7.35
CA THR A 189 -7.93 -11.78 -7.44
C THR A 189 -6.89 -11.05 -8.26
N TYR A 190 -7.26 -10.63 -9.47
CA TYR A 190 -6.33 -9.92 -10.36
C TYR A 190 -6.15 -8.48 -9.93
N THR A 191 -4.96 -8.12 -9.53
CA THR A 191 -4.62 -6.75 -9.13
C THR A 191 -4.16 -5.96 -10.35
N ILE A 192 -4.75 -4.77 -10.56
CA ILE A 192 -4.48 -3.85 -11.68
C ILE A 192 -4.60 -2.41 -11.21
N PHE A 193 -3.92 -1.48 -11.88
CA PHE A 193 -4.24 -0.05 -11.78
C PHE A 193 -4.67 0.50 -13.15
N THR A 194 -5.57 1.49 -13.13
CA THR A 194 -6.00 2.23 -14.33
C THR A 194 -5.28 3.57 -14.45
N SER A 195 -4.69 4.04 -13.36
CA SER A 195 -3.99 5.32 -13.26
C SER A 195 -2.86 5.25 -12.25
N ARG A 196 -1.90 6.16 -12.39
CA ARG A 196 -0.90 6.48 -11.36
C ARG A 196 -1.09 7.91 -10.91
N GLY A 197 -1.02 8.09 -9.59
CA GLY A 197 -1.13 9.39 -8.94
C GLY A 197 -2.55 9.77 -8.54
N CYS A 198 -2.61 10.79 -7.73
CA CYS A 198 -3.83 11.30 -7.11
C CYS A 198 -3.95 12.80 -7.34
N PRO A 199 -5.14 13.34 -7.66
CA PRO A 199 -5.31 14.78 -7.86
C PRO A 199 -5.23 15.59 -6.55
N TYR A 200 -5.22 14.90 -5.41
CA TYR A 200 -5.18 15.51 -4.08
C TYR A 200 -3.74 15.59 -3.54
N ASN A 201 -3.50 16.56 -2.64
CA ASN A 201 -2.19 16.80 -2.02
C ASN A 201 -2.26 16.62 -0.51
N CYS A 202 -2.70 15.44 -0.06
CA CYS A 202 -2.82 15.16 1.36
C CYS A 202 -1.44 15.12 2.03
N SER A 203 -1.23 15.88 3.10
CA SER A 203 0.08 16.07 3.75
C SER A 203 0.72 14.79 4.28
N TYR A 204 -0.09 13.80 4.65
CA TYR A 204 0.35 12.50 5.19
C TYR A 204 0.65 11.46 4.10
N CYS A 205 0.28 11.74 2.84
CA CYS A 205 0.34 10.74 1.78
C CYS A 205 1.73 10.64 1.18
N ILE A 206 2.32 9.46 1.25
CA ILE A 206 3.63 9.15 0.67
C ILE A 206 3.65 9.34 -0.86
N ASN A 207 2.50 9.21 -1.54
CA ASN A 207 2.43 9.41 -2.99
C ASN A 207 2.79 10.84 -3.44
N ASN A 208 2.74 11.83 -2.53
CA ASN A 208 3.18 13.18 -2.85
C ASN A 208 4.69 13.29 -3.07
N ILE A 209 5.47 12.34 -2.59
CA ILE A 209 6.93 12.30 -2.78
C ILE A 209 7.26 12.15 -4.27
N TRP A 210 6.49 11.36 -5.02
CA TRP A 210 6.68 11.19 -6.46
C TRP A 210 6.53 12.50 -7.26
N TYR A 211 5.80 13.49 -6.72
CA TYR A 211 5.51 14.78 -7.34
C TYR A 211 6.19 15.94 -6.60
N SER A 212 7.16 15.64 -5.74
CA SER A 212 7.97 16.65 -5.06
C SER A 212 8.94 17.31 -6.03
N LYS A 213 9.47 18.48 -5.63
CA LYS A 213 10.48 19.19 -6.40
C LYS A 213 11.77 18.37 -6.62
N ASP A 214 12.05 17.47 -5.69
CA ASP A 214 13.25 16.66 -5.70
C ASP A 214 13.11 15.38 -6.55
N VAL A 215 11.89 15.06 -7.00
CA VAL A 215 11.61 13.87 -7.83
C VAL A 215 11.06 14.31 -9.20
N HIS A 216 9.78 14.61 -9.32
CA HIS A 216 9.15 14.93 -10.63
C HIS A 216 8.16 16.10 -10.52
N SER A 217 8.65 17.32 -10.27
CA SER A 217 7.79 18.50 -10.08
C SER A 217 6.92 18.84 -11.29
N ASP A 218 7.43 18.58 -12.51
CA ASP A 218 6.77 18.94 -13.76
C ASP A 218 5.88 17.84 -14.33
N MET A 219 5.87 16.67 -13.69
CA MET A 219 5.04 15.55 -14.13
C MET A 219 3.57 15.80 -13.79
N LYS A 220 2.65 15.44 -14.71
CA LYS A 220 1.22 15.42 -14.38
C LYS A 220 0.96 14.56 -13.16
N ARG A 221 0.26 15.12 -12.16
CA ARG A 221 -0.07 14.39 -10.92
C ARG A 221 -0.90 13.13 -11.16
N VAL A 222 -1.67 13.07 -12.25
CA VAL A 222 -2.44 11.91 -12.64
C VAL A 222 -2.15 11.57 -14.08
N ARG A 223 -1.67 10.37 -14.32
CA ARG A 223 -1.55 9.74 -15.63
C ARG A 223 -2.50 8.56 -15.67
N ARG A 224 -3.27 8.43 -16.73
CA ARG A 224 -4.32 7.40 -16.81
C ARG A 224 -4.21 6.60 -18.09
N ARG A 225 -4.38 5.29 -17.98
CA ARG A 225 -4.49 4.35 -19.10
C ARG A 225 -5.81 4.59 -19.85
N SER A 226 -5.84 4.33 -21.15
CA SER A 226 -7.09 4.28 -21.89
C SER A 226 -7.98 3.13 -21.38
N VAL A 227 -9.28 3.28 -21.50
CA VAL A 227 -10.21 2.20 -21.14
C VAL A 227 -9.92 0.94 -21.94
N GLU A 228 -9.60 1.09 -23.24
CA GLU A 228 -9.30 -0.05 -24.10
C GLU A 228 -8.06 -0.83 -23.63
N ASP A 229 -7.02 -0.12 -23.18
CA ASP A 229 -5.82 -0.77 -22.67
C ASP A 229 -6.09 -1.57 -21.38
N VAL A 230 -6.87 -1.00 -20.45
CA VAL A 230 -7.31 -1.69 -19.21
C VAL A 230 -8.16 -2.93 -19.55
N ILE A 231 -9.12 -2.81 -20.45
CA ILE A 231 -9.99 -3.93 -20.85
C ILE A 231 -9.19 -5.03 -21.55
N ARG A 232 -8.25 -4.68 -22.43
CA ARG A 232 -7.36 -5.63 -23.10
C ARG A 232 -6.52 -6.44 -22.10
N GLU A 233 -5.98 -5.79 -21.06
CA GLU A 233 -5.23 -6.49 -20.00
C GLU A 233 -6.14 -7.43 -19.22
N LEU A 234 -7.35 -7.02 -18.87
CA LEU A 234 -8.30 -7.87 -18.15
C LEU A 234 -8.80 -9.05 -18.99
N GLU A 235 -9.01 -8.89 -20.30
CA GLU A 235 -9.33 -10.01 -21.20
C GLU A 235 -8.16 -11.01 -21.30
N TRP A 236 -6.94 -10.49 -21.40
CA TRP A 236 -5.74 -11.32 -21.34
C TRP A 236 -5.66 -12.08 -20.01
N ALA A 237 -5.89 -11.38 -18.89
CA ALA A 237 -5.84 -11.99 -17.57
C ALA A 237 -6.89 -13.10 -17.39
N LYS A 238 -8.12 -12.91 -17.88
CA LYS A 238 -9.17 -13.93 -17.89
C LYS A 238 -8.79 -15.18 -18.70
N LYS A 239 -8.04 -15.00 -19.76
CA LYS A 239 -7.60 -16.09 -20.63
C LYS A 239 -6.41 -16.87 -20.04
N GLU A 240 -5.48 -16.15 -19.42
CA GLU A 240 -4.21 -16.72 -18.93
C GLU A 240 -4.29 -17.28 -17.51
N PHE A 241 -5.23 -16.75 -16.70
CA PHE A 241 -5.36 -17.08 -15.28
C PHE A 241 -6.82 -17.36 -14.93
N ASP A 242 -7.04 -18.20 -13.93
CA ASP A 242 -8.38 -18.48 -13.38
C ASP A 242 -8.77 -17.41 -12.35
N ILE A 243 -8.97 -16.17 -12.85
CA ILE A 243 -9.32 -15.04 -12.01
C ILE A 243 -10.81 -15.01 -11.69
N SER A 244 -11.16 -14.82 -10.42
CA SER A 244 -12.55 -14.74 -9.94
C SER A 244 -13.02 -13.32 -9.62
N SER A 245 -12.08 -12.38 -9.46
CA SER A 245 -12.36 -10.99 -9.14
C SER A 245 -11.21 -10.07 -9.57
N VAL A 246 -11.49 -8.76 -9.60
CA VAL A 246 -10.50 -7.73 -9.94
C VAL A 246 -10.35 -6.77 -8.77
N MET A 247 -9.11 -6.38 -8.49
CA MET A 247 -8.78 -5.35 -7.50
C MET A 247 -8.12 -4.16 -8.21
N PHE A 248 -8.83 -3.03 -8.23
CA PHE A 248 -8.27 -1.78 -8.75
C PHE A 248 -7.49 -1.07 -7.64
N GLU A 249 -6.17 -1.02 -7.79
CA GLU A 249 -5.21 -0.39 -6.85
C GLU A 249 -4.90 1.08 -7.22
N ASP A 250 -5.86 1.76 -7.83
CA ASP A 250 -5.76 3.20 -8.06
C ASP A 250 -5.82 3.96 -6.75
N ASP A 251 -5.04 5.04 -6.61
CA ASP A 251 -5.16 5.97 -5.47
C ASP A 251 -6.58 6.56 -5.36
N VAL A 252 -7.22 6.79 -6.49
CA VAL A 252 -8.63 7.17 -6.65
C VAL A 252 -9.15 6.62 -7.98
N PHE A 253 -10.11 5.71 -7.95
CA PHE A 253 -10.60 5.05 -9.15
C PHE A 253 -11.39 5.98 -10.08
N TYR A 254 -12.33 6.77 -9.54
CA TYR A 254 -13.07 7.75 -10.31
C TYR A 254 -12.35 9.09 -10.40
N LEU A 255 -12.01 9.52 -11.63
CA LEU A 255 -11.28 10.75 -11.91
C LEU A 255 -11.98 11.66 -12.93
N SER A 256 -12.74 11.11 -13.89
CA SER A 256 -13.45 11.87 -14.91
C SER A 256 -14.65 11.11 -15.48
N ASP A 257 -15.69 11.84 -15.87
CA ASP A 257 -16.94 11.27 -16.40
C ASP A 257 -16.74 10.52 -17.72
N SER A 258 -16.01 11.08 -18.67
CA SER A 258 -15.83 10.47 -20.00
C SER A 258 -15.20 9.08 -19.92
N TRP A 259 -14.11 8.96 -19.16
CA TRP A 259 -13.46 7.67 -18.94
C TRP A 259 -14.36 6.70 -18.18
N HIS A 260 -15.06 7.19 -17.17
CA HIS A 260 -15.93 6.38 -16.32
C HIS A 260 -17.05 5.70 -17.12
N TRP A 261 -17.78 6.48 -17.91
CA TRP A 261 -18.91 5.95 -18.68
C TRP A 261 -18.47 5.02 -19.82
N GLU A 262 -17.30 5.28 -20.39
CA GLU A 262 -16.70 4.34 -21.35
C GLU A 262 -16.32 3.02 -20.65
N PHE A 263 -15.70 3.10 -19.46
CA PHE A 263 -15.32 1.95 -18.66
C PHE A 263 -16.53 1.12 -18.27
N VAL A 264 -17.56 1.73 -17.70
CA VAL A 264 -18.82 1.05 -17.31
C VAL A 264 -19.38 0.22 -18.45
N ARG A 265 -19.51 0.83 -19.63
CA ARG A 265 -20.04 0.18 -20.82
C ARG A 265 -19.19 -1.01 -21.29
N LYS A 266 -17.87 -0.81 -21.37
CA LYS A 266 -16.96 -1.85 -21.87
C LYS A 266 -16.74 -2.97 -20.86
N TYR A 267 -16.59 -2.63 -19.57
CA TYR A 267 -16.38 -3.60 -18.50
C TYR A 267 -17.55 -4.57 -18.39
N LYS A 268 -18.78 -4.07 -18.33
CA LYS A 268 -19.98 -4.90 -18.26
C LYS A 268 -20.09 -5.88 -19.42
N LYS A 269 -19.75 -5.42 -20.63
CA LYS A 269 -19.87 -6.23 -21.86
C LYS A 269 -18.77 -7.28 -22.00
N ARG A 270 -17.52 -6.97 -21.62
CA ARG A 270 -16.33 -7.75 -21.99
C ARG A 270 -15.69 -8.48 -20.79
N ILE A 271 -15.82 -7.94 -19.61
CA ILE A 271 -15.17 -8.49 -18.40
C ILE A 271 -16.17 -9.16 -17.49
N ASP A 272 -17.15 -8.42 -16.99
CA ASP A 272 -18.26 -8.87 -16.12
C ASP A 272 -17.80 -9.71 -14.91
N LEU A 273 -16.70 -9.34 -14.28
CA LEU A 273 -16.20 -9.93 -13.04
C LEU A 273 -16.52 -9.01 -11.85
N PRO A 274 -16.73 -9.56 -10.65
CA PRO A 274 -16.80 -8.74 -9.44
C PRO A 274 -15.49 -8.00 -9.21
N PHE A 275 -15.58 -6.75 -8.72
CA PHE A 275 -14.39 -5.96 -8.44
C PHE A 275 -14.50 -5.09 -7.19
N VAL A 276 -13.35 -4.63 -6.71
CA VAL A 276 -13.22 -3.64 -5.64
C VAL A 276 -12.44 -2.44 -6.12
N CYS A 277 -12.73 -1.26 -5.57
CA CYS A 277 -12.02 -0.02 -5.92
C CYS A 277 -11.95 0.96 -4.73
N VAL A 278 -10.99 1.89 -4.81
CA VAL A 278 -10.79 2.97 -3.84
C VAL A 278 -11.42 4.25 -4.38
N MET A 279 -12.25 4.88 -3.55
CA MET A 279 -13.01 6.08 -3.92
C MET A 279 -12.66 7.25 -2.98
N HIS A 280 -12.79 8.46 -3.50
CA HIS A 280 -12.68 9.66 -2.68
C HIS A 280 -14.07 10.16 -2.23
N PRO A 281 -14.24 10.76 -1.04
CA PRO A 281 -15.54 11.27 -0.58
C PRO A 281 -16.24 12.21 -1.57
N LYS A 282 -15.49 13.03 -2.29
CA LYS A 282 -16.05 13.91 -3.33
C LYS A 282 -16.71 13.14 -4.46
N SER A 283 -16.10 12.07 -4.92
CA SER A 283 -16.65 11.20 -5.98
C SER A 283 -17.93 10.50 -5.54
N CYS A 284 -18.02 10.13 -4.25
CA CYS A 284 -19.18 9.46 -3.68
C CYS A 284 -20.38 10.40 -3.41
N GLN A 285 -20.26 11.71 -3.65
CA GLN A 285 -21.40 12.62 -3.56
C GLN A 285 -22.37 12.48 -4.73
N ASN A 286 -21.90 11.99 -5.87
CA ASN A 286 -22.74 11.64 -7.01
C ASN A 286 -23.21 10.19 -6.90
N TYR A 287 -24.51 9.99 -6.62
CA TYR A 287 -25.09 8.66 -6.46
C TYR A 287 -25.06 7.84 -7.76
N GLU A 288 -25.22 8.49 -8.90
CA GLU A 288 -25.21 7.86 -10.23
C GLU A 288 -23.88 7.13 -10.50
N ILE A 289 -22.75 7.71 -10.06
CA ILE A 289 -21.44 7.07 -10.17
C ILE A 289 -21.38 5.78 -9.32
N ILE A 290 -21.87 5.83 -8.07
CA ILE A 290 -21.89 4.65 -7.20
C ILE A 290 -22.80 3.58 -7.77
N GLU A 291 -23.98 3.98 -8.23
CA GLU A 291 -24.99 3.07 -8.80
C GLU A 291 -24.45 2.37 -10.06
N SER A 292 -23.84 3.12 -10.97
CA SER A 292 -23.24 2.56 -12.19
C SER A 292 -22.14 1.54 -11.89
N LEU A 293 -21.29 1.77 -10.87
CA LEU A 293 -20.28 0.80 -10.43
C LEU A 293 -20.92 -0.45 -9.83
N ARG A 294 -21.98 -0.30 -9.02
CA ARG A 294 -22.77 -1.44 -8.50
C ARG A 294 -23.30 -2.32 -9.64
N ASP A 295 -23.88 -1.70 -10.65
CA ASP A 295 -24.58 -2.39 -11.74
C ASP A 295 -23.62 -3.17 -12.66
N ILE A 296 -22.35 -2.81 -12.66
CA ILE A 296 -21.30 -3.55 -13.38
C ILE A 296 -20.49 -4.51 -12.48
N GLY A 297 -20.90 -4.71 -11.21
CA GLY A 297 -20.31 -5.73 -10.35
C GLY A 297 -19.33 -5.23 -9.31
N CYS A 298 -19.33 -3.95 -8.92
CA CYS A 298 -18.55 -3.50 -7.76
C CYS A 298 -19.11 -4.13 -6.48
N ILE A 299 -18.28 -4.95 -5.82
CA ILE A 299 -18.68 -5.68 -4.60
C ILE A 299 -18.19 -5.01 -3.32
N GLN A 300 -17.27 -4.07 -3.41
CA GLN A 300 -16.77 -3.31 -2.27
C GLN A 300 -16.12 -2.01 -2.71
N MET A 301 -16.30 -0.97 -1.92
CA MET A 301 -15.60 0.31 -2.05
C MET A 301 -14.80 0.63 -0.79
N GLU A 302 -13.62 1.22 -0.95
CA GLU A 302 -12.85 1.80 0.16
C GLU A 302 -12.87 3.31 0.06
N ILE A 303 -13.08 4.00 1.19
CA ILE A 303 -13.20 5.45 1.21
C ILE A 303 -12.37 6.06 2.35
N GLY A 304 -11.43 6.92 2.00
CA GLY A 304 -10.61 7.63 2.98
C GLY A 304 -11.31 8.88 3.53
N ILE A 305 -11.81 8.83 4.77
CA ILE A 305 -12.38 9.99 5.47
C ILE A 305 -11.35 10.65 6.37
N GLN A 306 -10.50 9.86 6.99
CA GLN A 306 -9.38 10.18 7.85
C GLN A 306 -9.78 10.78 9.21
N THR A 307 -10.57 11.85 9.27
CA THR A 307 -11.11 12.43 10.51
C THR A 307 -12.39 13.25 10.23
N LEU A 308 -13.28 13.34 11.22
CA LEU A 308 -14.42 14.27 11.18
C LEU A 308 -14.12 15.64 11.81
N ASN A 309 -12.89 15.87 12.27
CA ASN A 309 -12.43 17.20 12.64
C ASN A 309 -12.11 17.99 11.36
N GLN A 310 -13.06 18.78 10.89
CA GLN A 310 -12.92 19.54 9.63
C GLN A 310 -11.77 20.53 9.64
N LYS A 311 -11.44 21.11 10.82
CA LYS A 311 -10.29 22.01 10.97
C LYS A 311 -8.99 21.25 10.75
N VAL A 312 -8.79 20.15 11.46
CA VAL A 312 -7.61 19.27 11.29
C VAL A 312 -7.51 18.73 9.87
N ARG A 313 -8.62 18.31 9.29
CA ARG A 313 -8.65 17.82 7.91
C ARG A 313 -8.16 18.86 6.93
N ARG A 314 -8.58 20.13 7.08
CA ARG A 314 -8.17 21.24 6.22
C ARG A 314 -6.74 21.70 6.50
N GLU A 315 -6.42 21.99 7.76
CA GLU A 315 -5.16 22.66 8.14
C GLU A 315 -3.99 21.70 8.25
N MET A 316 -4.23 20.48 8.74
CA MET A 316 -3.18 19.49 8.94
C MET A 316 -3.04 18.53 7.76
N LEU A 317 -4.16 18.08 7.15
CA LEU A 317 -4.14 17.04 6.15
C LEU A 317 -4.22 17.55 4.71
N ASN A 318 -4.36 18.85 4.47
CA ASN A 318 -4.61 19.43 3.14
C ASN A 318 -5.83 18.80 2.44
N ARG A 319 -6.86 18.47 3.19
CA ARG A 319 -8.12 17.90 2.69
C ARG A 319 -9.27 18.87 2.92
N PHE A 320 -10.00 19.19 1.88
CA PHE A 320 -10.95 20.30 1.85
C PHE A 320 -12.42 19.89 1.86
N GLU A 321 -12.70 18.58 1.93
CA GLU A 321 -14.09 18.09 2.05
C GLU A 321 -14.72 18.55 3.37
N THR A 322 -15.91 19.06 3.28
CA THR A 322 -16.71 19.45 4.45
C THR A 322 -17.35 18.22 5.11
N ASN A 323 -17.74 18.33 6.37
CA ASN A 323 -18.48 17.25 7.03
C ASN A 323 -19.86 17.00 6.37
N GLN A 324 -20.43 18.00 5.71
CA GLN A 324 -21.68 17.85 4.96
C GLN A 324 -21.47 17.01 3.71
N GLU A 325 -20.38 17.23 2.97
CA GLU A 325 -20.00 16.42 1.81
C GLU A 325 -19.70 14.97 2.19
N ILE A 326 -18.97 14.75 3.29
CA ILE A 326 -18.71 13.41 3.83
C ILE A 326 -20.01 12.70 4.20
N ASN A 327 -20.91 13.39 4.89
CA ASN A 327 -22.21 12.84 5.26
C ASN A 327 -23.04 12.44 4.02
N LYS A 328 -23.00 13.25 2.96
CA LYS A 328 -23.67 12.95 1.68
C LYS A 328 -23.06 11.71 1.03
N ALA A 329 -21.73 11.60 1.00
CA ALA A 329 -21.01 10.43 0.48
C ALA A 329 -21.40 9.15 1.26
N LEU A 330 -21.34 9.18 2.59
CA LEU A 330 -21.74 8.05 3.44
C LEU A 330 -23.20 7.63 3.26
N LYS A 331 -24.12 8.61 3.12
CA LYS A 331 -25.52 8.37 2.84
C LYS A 331 -25.72 7.66 1.49
N ASN A 332 -25.00 8.08 0.46
CA ASN A 332 -25.07 7.50 -0.87
C ASN A 332 -24.48 6.07 -0.88
N LEU A 333 -23.35 5.84 -0.23
CA LEU A 333 -22.77 4.50 -0.08
C LEU A 333 -23.71 3.57 0.66
N HIS A 334 -24.29 3.99 1.78
CA HIS A 334 -25.26 3.21 2.51
C HIS A 334 -26.50 2.87 1.68
N LYS A 335 -27.03 3.85 0.91
CA LYS A 335 -28.17 3.67 0.01
C LYS A 335 -27.88 2.67 -1.12
N SER A 336 -26.64 2.61 -1.60
CA SER A 336 -26.27 1.74 -2.72
C SER A 336 -26.28 0.24 -2.39
N ASN A 337 -26.24 -0.12 -1.11
CA ASN A 337 -26.05 -1.48 -0.61
C ASN A 337 -24.73 -2.14 -1.05
N ILE A 338 -23.77 -1.36 -1.57
CA ILE A 338 -22.40 -1.86 -1.78
C ILE A 338 -21.70 -1.87 -0.41
N PRO A 339 -21.10 -2.98 0.03
CA PRO A 339 -20.21 -3.00 1.18
C PRO A 339 -19.11 -1.94 1.03
N PHE A 340 -18.84 -1.16 2.06
CA PHE A 340 -17.79 -0.16 2.00
C PHE A 340 -16.95 -0.13 3.28
N ASN A 341 -15.66 0.13 3.11
CA ASN A 341 -14.70 0.32 4.18
C ASN A 341 -14.40 1.81 4.35
N ILE A 342 -14.14 2.23 5.58
CA ILE A 342 -13.75 3.60 5.92
C ILE A 342 -12.34 3.59 6.48
N ASP A 343 -11.44 4.42 5.91
CA ASP A 343 -10.15 4.71 6.51
C ASP A 343 -10.27 5.90 7.45
N HIS A 344 -9.77 5.71 8.66
CA HIS A 344 -9.78 6.71 9.72
C HIS A 344 -8.41 6.77 10.41
N ILE A 345 -7.88 7.99 10.60
CA ILE A 345 -6.58 8.21 11.22
C ILE A 345 -6.77 8.76 12.62
N ALA A 346 -6.13 8.12 13.58
CA ALA A 346 -6.03 8.54 14.97
C ALA A 346 -4.70 9.24 15.26
N GLY A 347 -4.65 10.00 16.34
CA GLY A 347 -3.43 10.65 16.78
C GLY A 347 -2.97 11.82 15.93
N LEU A 348 -3.83 12.34 15.05
CA LEU A 348 -3.52 13.52 14.25
C LEU A 348 -3.24 14.73 15.14
N PRO A 349 -2.23 15.56 14.83
CA PRO A 349 -1.99 16.81 15.53
C PRO A 349 -3.25 17.70 15.55
N GLY A 350 -3.62 18.16 16.74
CA GLY A 350 -4.82 18.99 16.94
C GLY A 350 -6.16 18.25 16.89
N ASP A 351 -6.17 16.92 16.67
CA ASP A 351 -7.42 16.15 16.81
C ASP A 351 -7.70 15.77 18.28
N THR A 352 -8.97 15.59 18.60
CA THR A 352 -9.41 15.34 19.97
C THR A 352 -10.25 14.07 20.07
N PHE A 353 -10.29 13.48 21.28
CA PHE A 353 -11.14 12.31 21.55
C PHE A 353 -12.62 12.56 21.25
N GLU A 354 -13.08 13.80 21.38
CA GLU A 354 -14.45 14.17 21.09
C GLU A 354 -14.78 14.00 19.60
N TYR A 355 -13.85 14.36 18.71
CA TYR A 355 -14.02 14.13 17.26
C TYR A 355 -13.91 12.66 16.91
N GLN A 356 -13.07 11.89 17.60
CA GLN A 356 -13.00 10.44 17.44
C GLN A 356 -14.32 9.77 17.84
N GLU A 357 -14.88 10.14 18.99
CA GLU A 357 -16.19 9.67 19.45
C GLU A 357 -17.34 10.12 18.52
N LYS A 358 -17.26 11.34 17.98
CA LYS A 358 -18.20 11.83 16.96
C LYS A 358 -18.13 10.97 15.69
N ALA A 359 -16.91 10.61 15.26
CA ALA A 359 -16.72 9.73 14.11
C ALA A 359 -17.34 8.35 14.34
N ALA A 360 -17.13 7.73 15.50
CA ALA A 360 -17.74 6.45 15.83
C ALA A 360 -19.29 6.52 15.78
N ARG A 361 -19.89 7.58 16.30
CA ARG A 361 -21.36 7.81 16.22
C ARG A 361 -21.85 7.98 14.79
N VAL A 362 -21.13 8.73 13.96
CA VAL A 362 -21.52 8.96 12.56
C VAL A 362 -21.38 7.68 11.75
N TYR A 363 -20.27 6.97 11.90
CA TYR A 363 -20.03 5.74 11.12
C TYR A 363 -21.01 4.63 11.49
N SER A 364 -21.35 4.44 12.77
CA SER A 364 -22.33 3.43 13.19
C SER A 364 -23.70 3.60 12.55
N LYS A 365 -24.09 4.85 12.23
CA LYS A 365 -25.35 5.14 11.52
C LYS A 365 -25.38 4.57 10.11
N TYR A 366 -24.24 4.59 9.41
CA TYR A 366 -24.14 4.18 7.99
C TYR A 366 -23.70 2.73 7.79
N ARG A 367 -23.35 2.03 8.88
CA ARG A 367 -22.98 0.59 8.90
C ARG A 367 -21.95 0.22 7.83
N PRO A 368 -20.71 0.76 7.89
CA PRO A 368 -19.65 0.32 7.01
C PRO A 368 -19.38 -1.17 7.22
N ASN A 369 -18.85 -1.84 6.21
CA ASN A 369 -18.41 -3.23 6.33
C ASN A 369 -17.20 -3.36 7.28
N ARG A 370 -16.33 -2.33 7.27
CA ARG A 370 -15.16 -2.24 8.15
C ARG A 370 -14.77 -0.78 8.38
N VAL A 371 -14.23 -0.47 9.54
CA VAL A 371 -13.48 0.77 9.76
C VAL A 371 -12.02 0.42 10.02
N LEU A 372 -11.17 0.85 9.12
CA LEU A 372 -9.73 0.73 9.23
C LEU A 372 -9.22 1.91 10.05
N TYR A 373 -8.85 1.65 11.31
CA TYR A 373 -8.41 2.66 12.25
C TYR A 373 -6.89 2.63 12.36
N PHE A 374 -6.25 3.56 11.68
CA PHE A 374 -4.81 3.71 11.65
C PHE A 374 -4.34 4.78 12.64
N PHE A 375 -3.14 4.63 13.17
CA PHE A 375 -2.45 5.73 13.81
C PHE A 375 -1.70 6.54 12.77
N ILE A 376 -1.56 7.86 13.01
CA ILE A 376 -0.74 8.70 12.13
C ILE A 376 0.70 8.18 12.13
N THR A 377 1.25 8.03 10.94
CA THR A 377 2.64 7.65 10.74
C THR A 377 3.35 8.79 10.01
N ASN A 378 4.42 9.30 10.61
CA ASN A 378 5.25 10.36 10.04
C ASN A 378 6.26 9.75 9.07
N TYR A 379 5.79 9.33 7.89
CA TYR A 379 6.65 8.75 6.86
C TYR A 379 7.71 9.74 6.37
N PRO A 380 8.93 9.27 6.04
CA PRO A 380 10.02 10.12 5.59
C PRO A 380 9.64 11.05 4.43
N ALA A 381 10.08 12.31 4.51
CA ALA A 381 9.88 13.35 3.51
C ALA A 381 8.41 13.75 3.25
N THR A 382 7.46 13.33 4.09
CA THR A 382 6.07 13.79 3.99
C THR A 382 5.90 15.17 4.66
N GLU A 383 4.92 15.93 4.20
CA GLU A 383 4.61 17.23 4.81
C GLU A 383 4.11 17.09 6.25
N ILE A 384 3.42 16.00 6.58
CA ILE A 384 2.95 15.74 7.95
C ILE A 384 4.10 15.48 8.92
N GLU A 385 5.18 14.84 8.51
CA GLU A 385 6.39 14.67 9.32
C GLU A 385 6.94 16.03 9.78
N LYS A 386 7.08 16.96 8.83
CA LYS A 386 7.54 18.33 9.11
C LYS A 386 6.58 19.06 10.05
N ARG A 387 5.27 19.03 9.76
CA ARG A 387 4.24 19.69 10.59
C ARG A 387 4.17 19.13 12.00
N SER A 388 4.24 17.79 12.15
CA SER A 388 4.25 17.14 13.46
C SER A 388 5.46 17.55 14.29
N LYS A 389 6.64 17.69 13.65
CA LYS A 389 7.86 18.19 14.32
C LYS A 389 7.71 19.65 14.76
N GLU A 390 7.24 20.53 13.88
CA GLU A 390 7.01 21.95 14.17
C GLU A 390 6.02 22.17 15.33
N LEU A 391 5.05 21.28 15.51
CA LEU A 391 4.08 21.31 16.60
C LEU A 391 4.54 20.59 17.88
N GLY A 392 5.74 19.95 17.88
CA GLY A 392 6.22 19.17 19.01
C GLY A 392 5.44 17.86 19.26
N GLU A 393 4.67 17.40 18.29
CA GLU A 393 3.93 16.12 18.36
C GLU A 393 4.79 14.91 17.99
N THR A 394 6.02 15.14 17.50
CA THR A 394 7.06 14.12 17.29
C THR A 394 8.45 14.70 17.56
N ASP A 395 9.41 13.88 17.91
CA ASP A 395 10.79 14.25 18.16
C ASP A 395 11.76 13.66 17.12
N ASP A 396 13.00 14.13 17.14
CA ASP A 396 14.04 13.68 16.20
C ASP A 396 14.37 12.18 16.36
N ILE A 397 14.23 11.64 17.55
CA ILE A 397 14.49 10.20 17.81
C ILE A 397 13.39 9.35 17.14
N SER A 398 12.15 9.76 17.28
CA SER A 398 11.01 9.08 16.65
C SER A 398 11.06 9.16 15.12
N ILE A 399 11.44 10.33 14.58
CA ILE A 399 11.66 10.53 13.14
C ILE A 399 12.79 9.61 12.66
N GLU A 400 13.93 9.57 13.38
CA GLU A 400 15.05 8.72 12.98
C GLU A 400 14.69 7.24 13.01
N LYS A 401 13.94 6.77 14.03
CA LYS A 401 13.41 5.40 14.07
C LYS A 401 12.55 5.09 12.84
N MET A 402 11.67 6.02 12.45
CA MET A 402 10.83 5.86 11.26
C MET A 402 11.68 5.80 9.99
N HIS A 403 12.68 6.66 9.85
CA HIS A 403 13.62 6.65 8.73
C HIS A 403 14.45 5.36 8.65
N MET A 404 14.68 4.71 9.79
CA MET A 404 15.34 3.41 9.86
C MET A 404 14.38 2.22 9.69
N GLY A 405 13.08 2.46 9.47
CA GLY A 405 12.07 1.40 9.39
C GLY A 405 11.84 0.66 10.72
N LEU A 406 12.16 1.30 11.83
CA LEU A 406 11.99 0.79 13.20
C LEU A 406 10.75 1.41 13.88
N GLY A 407 10.04 2.30 13.18
CA GLY A 407 8.79 2.86 13.67
C GLY A 407 7.69 1.79 13.60
N GLU A 408 7.00 1.56 14.71
CA GLU A 408 5.81 0.70 14.69
C GLU A 408 4.66 1.47 14.04
N THR A 409 4.16 0.96 12.93
CA THR A 409 3.04 1.57 12.16
C THR A 409 1.73 1.65 12.96
N ASP A 410 1.65 0.90 14.05
CA ASP A 410 0.49 0.86 14.93
C ASP A 410 0.63 1.74 16.18
N GLU A 411 1.79 2.33 16.38
CA GLU A 411 2.06 3.24 17.48
C GLU A 411 2.19 4.67 16.94
N THR A 412 1.62 5.61 17.68
CA THR A 412 1.84 7.03 17.40
C THR A 412 3.32 7.32 17.55
N THR A 413 4.02 7.52 16.44
CA THR A 413 5.41 7.98 16.46
C THR A 413 5.45 9.43 16.92
N GLY A 414 5.60 9.65 18.22
CA GLY A 414 5.68 11.00 18.75
C GLY A 414 5.61 11.05 20.28
N SER A 415 5.75 12.24 20.82
CA SER A 415 5.70 12.56 22.25
C SER A 415 4.30 12.41 22.88
N VAL A 416 3.46 11.54 22.32
CA VAL A 416 2.10 11.30 22.80
C VAL A 416 2.14 10.56 24.13
N SER A 417 1.46 11.09 25.14
CA SER A 417 1.44 10.45 26.47
C SER A 417 0.88 9.03 26.41
N LYS A 418 1.41 8.13 27.25
CA LYS A 418 0.93 6.75 27.37
C LYS A 418 -0.59 6.68 27.60
N GLU A 419 -1.16 7.64 28.34
CA GLU A 419 -2.59 7.71 28.60
C GLU A 419 -3.38 8.03 27.30
N LYS A 420 -2.88 8.96 26.47
CA LYS A 420 -3.50 9.29 25.18
C LYS A 420 -3.47 8.07 24.25
N ILE A 421 -2.34 7.36 24.17
CA ILE A 421 -2.20 6.13 23.37
C ILE A 421 -3.23 5.09 23.84
N LYS A 422 -3.28 4.79 25.15
CA LYS A 422 -4.24 3.83 25.71
C LYS A 422 -5.69 4.15 25.34
N ARG A 423 -6.08 5.43 25.41
CA ARG A 423 -7.44 5.85 25.01
C ARG A 423 -7.71 5.69 23.51
N LEU A 424 -6.72 5.96 22.66
CA LEU A 424 -6.84 5.74 21.22
C LEU A 424 -6.96 4.24 20.90
N GLU A 425 -6.23 3.38 21.61
CA GLU A 425 -6.32 1.92 21.48
C GLU A 425 -7.72 1.40 21.88
N GLN A 426 -8.30 1.92 22.96
CA GLN A 426 -9.67 1.59 23.35
C GLN A 426 -10.70 2.03 22.29
N LEU A 427 -10.48 3.19 21.66
CA LEU A 427 -11.28 3.62 20.52
C LEU A 427 -11.06 2.69 19.31
N ARG A 428 -9.83 2.25 19.05
CA ARG A 428 -9.54 1.29 17.97
C ARG A 428 -10.36 0.01 18.12
N VAL A 429 -10.50 -0.52 19.37
CA VAL A 429 -11.41 -1.63 19.64
C VAL A 429 -12.84 -1.26 19.22
N LEU A 430 -13.36 -0.14 19.72
CA LEU A 430 -14.71 0.31 19.38
C LEU A 430 -14.93 0.43 17.88
N PHE A 431 -13.99 1.04 17.16
CA PHE A 431 -14.08 1.21 15.70
C PHE A 431 -14.06 -0.13 14.95
N GLY A 432 -13.26 -1.08 15.38
CA GLY A 432 -13.23 -2.44 14.81
C GLY A 432 -14.57 -3.17 14.95
N TRP A 433 -15.33 -2.86 15.99
CA TRP A 433 -16.62 -3.49 16.26
C TRP A 433 -17.84 -2.70 15.75
N LEU A 434 -17.67 -1.48 15.22
CA LEU A 434 -18.77 -0.66 14.69
C LEU A 434 -19.66 -1.37 13.68
N PRO A 435 -19.15 -2.21 12.76
CA PRO A 435 -19.99 -2.94 11.81
C PRO A 435 -21.01 -3.87 12.45
N TYR A 436 -20.71 -4.36 13.66
CA TYR A 436 -21.51 -5.39 14.37
C TYR A 436 -22.38 -4.81 15.49
N LEU A 437 -22.21 -3.53 15.84
CA LEU A 437 -22.94 -2.85 16.90
C LEU A 437 -24.08 -1.99 16.33
N SER A 438 -25.22 -1.97 17.01
CA SER A 438 -26.29 -1.03 16.66
C SER A 438 -25.91 0.41 17.03
N GLU A 439 -26.47 1.40 16.31
CA GLU A 439 -26.24 2.82 16.59
C GLU A 439 -26.56 3.18 18.05
N SER A 440 -27.61 2.62 18.63
CA SER A 440 -28.02 2.84 20.02
C SER A 440 -26.98 2.34 21.02
N VAL A 441 -26.40 1.17 20.77
CA VAL A 441 -25.32 0.60 21.61
C VAL A 441 -24.09 1.49 21.52
N VAL A 442 -23.65 1.88 20.33
CA VAL A 442 -22.48 2.78 20.16
C VAL A 442 -22.72 4.11 20.85
N ARG A 443 -23.90 4.71 20.72
CA ARG A 443 -24.27 5.94 21.43
C ARG A 443 -24.23 5.78 22.95
N GLY A 444 -24.73 4.65 23.46
CA GLY A 444 -24.67 4.30 24.89
C GLY A 444 -23.25 4.21 25.42
N LEU A 445 -22.40 3.41 24.74
CA LEU A 445 -21.00 3.23 25.09
C LEU A 445 -20.22 4.57 25.13
N ILE A 446 -20.48 5.45 24.15
CA ILE A 446 -19.84 6.77 24.09
C ILE A 446 -20.36 7.70 25.19
N LYS A 447 -21.69 7.74 25.42
CA LYS A 447 -22.31 8.59 26.43
C LYS A 447 -21.81 8.23 27.84
N THR A 448 -21.75 6.94 28.16
CA THR A 448 -21.31 6.44 29.48
C THR A 448 -19.80 6.32 29.58
N LYS A 449 -19.06 6.49 28.48
CA LYS A 449 -17.60 6.25 28.40
C LYS A 449 -17.16 4.80 28.71
N THR A 450 -18.10 3.85 28.72
CA THR A 450 -17.82 2.44 29.04
C THR A 450 -16.92 1.75 28.04
N TYR A 451 -16.78 2.27 26.79
CA TYR A 451 -15.79 1.78 25.83
C TYR A 451 -14.35 1.85 26.36
N ARG A 452 -14.06 2.69 27.36
CA ARG A 452 -12.74 2.84 28.01
C ARG A 452 -12.34 1.62 28.83
N PHE A 453 -13.26 0.71 29.10
CA PHE A 453 -13.00 -0.56 29.77
C PHE A 453 -12.83 -1.74 28.81
N LEU A 454 -12.94 -1.49 27.49
CA LEU A 454 -12.67 -2.52 26.50
C LEU A 454 -11.19 -2.91 26.54
N PRO A 455 -10.88 -4.21 26.57
CA PRO A 455 -9.49 -4.65 26.52
C PRO A 455 -8.89 -4.37 25.14
N ASP A 456 -7.71 -3.74 25.13
CA ASP A 456 -6.99 -3.30 23.94
C ASP A 456 -6.06 -4.39 23.37
N THR A 457 -6.53 -5.63 23.36
CA THR A 457 -5.74 -6.76 22.84
C THR A 457 -5.75 -6.79 21.30
N ARG A 458 -4.63 -7.18 20.69
CA ARG A 458 -4.51 -7.36 19.22
C ARG A 458 -5.61 -8.28 18.67
N ILE A 459 -6.07 -9.27 19.44
CA ILE A 459 -7.16 -10.17 19.04
C ILE A 459 -8.44 -9.38 18.80
N LEU A 460 -8.82 -8.48 19.71
CA LEU A 460 -10.05 -7.71 19.62
C LEU A 460 -9.95 -6.50 18.70
N THR A 461 -8.76 -5.94 18.52
CA THR A 461 -8.54 -4.76 17.67
C THR A 461 -8.37 -5.07 16.19
N LYS A 462 -7.71 -6.20 15.87
CA LYS A 462 -7.31 -6.52 14.49
C LYS A 462 -7.80 -7.91 14.04
N ILE A 463 -7.50 -8.96 14.79
CA ILE A 463 -7.67 -10.33 14.31
C ILE A 463 -9.15 -10.67 14.15
N LEU A 464 -9.93 -10.56 15.22
CA LEU A 464 -11.32 -10.98 15.21
C LEU A 464 -12.20 -10.12 14.29
N PRO A 465 -12.11 -8.77 14.29
CA PRO A 465 -12.84 -7.95 13.31
C PRO A 465 -12.47 -8.27 11.86
N SER A 466 -11.19 -8.57 11.56
CA SER A 466 -10.75 -8.93 10.21
C SER A 466 -11.29 -10.29 9.76
N ILE A 467 -11.29 -11.29 10.65
CA ILE A 467 -11.88 -12.61 10.38
C ILE A 467 -13.38 -12.47 10.13
N LEU A 468 -14.10 -11.73 10.98
CA LEU A 468 -15.53 -11.51 10.82
C LEU A 468 -15.85 -10.77 9.52
N ALA A 469 -15.08 -9.71 9.18
CA ALA A 469 -15.25 -9.00 7.90
C ALA A 469 -15.00 -9.91 6.70
N THR A 470 -14.06 -10.86 6.80
CA THR A 470 -13.78 -11.83 5.74
C THR A 470 -14.88 -12.87 5.59
N ILE A 471 -15.43 -13.38 6.71
CA ILE A 471 -16.45 -14.41 6.71
C ILE A 471 -17.82 -13.83 6.32
N PHE A 472 -18.20 -12.72 6.93
CA PHE A 472 -19.53 -12.11 6.75
C PHE A 472 -19.56 -11.01 5.69
N GLY A 473 -18.41 -10.38 5.42
CA GLY A 473 -18.21 -9.40 4.35
C GLY A 473 -17.74 -10.06 3.06
N LYS A 474 -18.02 -9.43 1.92
CA LYS A 474 -17.48 -9.86 0.63
C LYS A 474 -16.11 -9.22 0.41
N GLU A 475 -15.13 -9.50 1.26
CA GLU A 475 -13.81 -8.87 1.21
C GLU A 475 -12.79 -9.76 0.48
N PRO A 476 -12.46 -9.51 -0.81
CA PRO A 476 -11.51 -10.33 -1.57
C PRO A 476 -10.12 -10.37 -0.94
N ARG A 477 -9.61 -9.22 -0.46
CA ARG A 477 -8.30 -9.17 0.23
C ARG A 477 -8.25 -10.10 1.44
N GLY A 478 -9.29 -10.11 2.27
CA GLY A 478 -9.37 -10.99 3.43
C GLY A 478 -9.33 -12.47 3.05
N LYS A 479 -9.99 -12.85 1.94
CA LYS A 479 -9.97 -14.23 1.43
C LYS A 479 -8.56 -14.65 0.98
N VAL A 480 -7.85 -13.80 0.26
CA VAL A 480 -6.46 -14.04 -0.17
C VAL A 480 -5.56 -14.22 1.06
N ILE A 481 -5.71 -13.39 2.08
CA ILE A 481 -4.95 -13.49 3.33
C ILE A 481 -5.25 -14.80 4.04
N LEU A 482 -6.51 -15.15 4.22
CA LEU A 482 -6.88 -16.41 4.88
C LEU A 482 -6.31 -17.63 4.14
N LYS A 483 -6.40 -17.64 2.80
CA LYS A 483 -5.81 -18.70 1.96
C LYS A 483 -4.29 -18.76 2.09
N LYS A 484 -3.61 -17.61 2.11
CA LYS A 484 -2.17 -17.51 2.37
C LYS A 484 -1.82 -18.27 3.65
N TYR A 485 -2.47 -17.94 4.77
CA TYR A 485 -2.19 -18.59 6.03
C TYR A 485 -2.46 -20.10 5.99
N LEU A 486 -3.59 -20.52 5.47
CA LEU A 486 -3.94 -21.94 5.38
C LEU A 486 -2.92 -22.70 4.53
N ILE A 487 -2.66 -22.25 3.29
CA ILE A 487 -1.78 -22.96 2.37
C ILE A 487 -0.32 -22.98 2.86
N GLU A 488 0.18 -21.82 3.33
CA GLU A 488 1.58 -21.72 3.76
C GLU A 488 1.86 -22.45 5.08
N MET A 489 0.87 -22.54 5.98
CA MET A 489 0.97 -23.38 7.18
C MET A 489 1.00 -24.87 6.82
N PHE A 490 0.11 -25.32 5.94
CA PHE A 490 0.13 -26.72 5.46
C PHE A 490 1.42 -27.08 4.71
N ASN A 491 1.99 -26.18 3.94
CA ASN A 491 3.27 -26.38 3.26
C ASN A 491 4.48 -26.36 4.22
N PHE A 492 4.27 -26.00 5.48
CA PHE A 492 5.31 -26.02 6.52
C PHE A 492 5.36 -27.35 7.25
N LEU A 493 4.19 -27.98 7.49
CA LEU A 493 4.04 -29.29 8.14
C LEU A 493 4.42 -30.42 7.18
#